data_8c2c54dac10c231a2d9e1ec512820c5d
#
_entry.id   8c2c54dac10c231a2d9e1ec512820c5d
#
_cell.length_a   1.000
_cell.length_b   1.000
_cell.length_c   1.000
_cell.angle_alpha   90.00
_cell.angle_beta   90.00
_cell.angle_gamma   90.00
#
_symmetry.space_group_name_H-M   'P 1'
#
loop_
_entity.id
_entity.type
_entity.pdbx_description
1 polymer ?
#
loop_
_entity_poly.entity_id
_entity_poly.type
_entity_poly.pdbx_seq_one_letter_code
_entity_poly.pdbx_strand_id
1 'polypeptide(L)'
;MKRILILSLCTIILAFSTVAWASLDGFLANLNVQARADLPGFKAGISAQFGVPLPQVDAVFAQVAAPADVFMTFQLGRMAGKPAPVVLQTYRTTKTKGWGAMAKELGIKPGSADFHALKNGNLHYTGQQGGGGDDRPGKGKGKGKGHNK
;
A
#
# COMPACT_ATOMS: atom_id res chain seq x y z
N MET A 1 -14.41 18.88 -45.41
CA MET A 1 -14.26 17.53 -44.80
C MET A 1 -12.91 17.27 -44.09
N LYS A 2 -11.86 18.02 -44.37
CA LYS A 2 -10.54 17.82 -43.70
C LYS A 2 -10.46 18.36 -42.26
N ARG A 3 -11.39 19.19 -41.83
CA ARG A 3 -11.39 19.81 -40.45
C ARG A 3 -12.06 18.94 -39.39
N ILE A 4 -12.85 17.95 -39.77
CA ILE A 4 -13.59 17.06 -38.85
C ILE A 4 -12.68 15.90 -38.37
N LEU A 5 -11.71 15.47 -39.18
CA LEU A 5 -10.78 14.40 -38.86
C LEU A 5 -9.74 14.78 -37.75
N ILE A 6 -9.42 16.07 -37.65
CA ILE A 6 -8.44 16.57 -36.64
C ILE A 6 -9.05 16.66 -35.24
N LEU A 7 -10.34 16.92 -35.12
CA LEU A 7 -11.04 16.98 -33.82
C LEU A 7 -11.28 15.58 -33.22
N SER A 8 -11.35 14.53 -34.06
CA SER A 8 -11.54 13.15 -33.57
C SER A 8 -10.26 12.53 -33.00
N LEU A 9 -9.08 12.99 -33.41
CA LEU A 9 -7.79 12.46 -32.93
C LEU A 9 -7.36 13.05 -31.59
N CYS A 10 -7.82 14.26 -31.24
CA CYS A 10 -7.51 14.89 -29.93
C CYS A 10 -8.28 14.27 -28.76
N THR A 11 -9.43 13.66 -28.99
CA THR A 11 -10.27 13.08 -27.92
C THR A 11 -9.79 11.73 -27.43
N ILE A 12 -8.91 11.04 -28.18
CA ILE A 12 -8.41 9.70 -27.82
C ILE A 12 -7.18 9.78 -26.89
N ILE A 13 -6.46 10.89 -26.85
CA ILE A 13 -5.21 11.03 -26.08
C ILE A 13 -5.45 11.37 -24.60
N LEU A 14 -6.65 11.80 -24.21
CA LEU A 14 -6.98 12.21 -22.81
C LEU A 14 -7.41 11.04 -21.90
N ALA A 15 -7.52 9.81 -22.43
CA ALA A 15 -8.06 8.67 -21.67
C ALA A 15 -7.00 7.80 -20.96
N PHE A 16 -5.70 8.08 -21.09
CA PHE A 16 -4.64 7.18 -20.58
C PHE A 16 -3.88 7.67 -19.35
N SER A 17 -4.29 8.74 -18.68
CA SER A 17 -3.48 9.33 -17.62
C SER A 17 -3.93 9.08 -16.17
N THR A 18 -4.92 8.21 -15.91
CA THR A 18 -5.51 8.09 -14.55
C THR A 18 -5.28 6.78 -13.82
N VAL A 19 -4.45 5.86 -14.34
CA VAL A 19 -4.34 4.51 -13.75
C VAL A 19 -3.30 4.39 -12.62
N ALA A 20 -2.38 5.34 -12.48
CA ALA A 20 -1.24 5.21 -11.56
C ALA A 20 -1.53 5.66 -10.11
N TRP A 21 -2.61 6.36 -9.85
CA TRP A 21 -2.97 6.84 -8.50
C TRP A 21 -4.05 5.98 -7.83
N ALA A 22 -4.78 5.20 -8.63
CA ALA A 22 -5.88 4.38 -8.14
C ALA A 22 -5.44 3.21 -7.24
N SER A 23 -4.19 2.76 -7.32
CA SER A 23 -3.74 1.57 -6.59
C SER A 23 -3.46 1.84 -5.11
N LEU A 24 -2.79 2.95 -4.74
CA LEU A 24 -2.57 3.30 -3.34
C LEU A 24 -3.88 3.70 -2.67
N ASP A 25 -4.67 4.55 -3.31
CA ASP A 25 -5.96 4.98 -2.77
C ASP A 25 -6.93 3.79 -2.60
N GLY A 26 -6.95 2.86 -3.56
CA GLY A 26 -7.72 1.62 -3.46
C GLY A 26 -7.26 0.73 -2.31
N PHE A 27 -5.96 0.58 -2.12
CA PHE A 27 -5.39 -0.15 -1.00
C PHE A 27 -5.79 0.48 0.35
N LEU A 28 -5.65 1.80 0.49
CA LEU A 28 -6.01 2.53 1.71
C LEU A 28 -7.52 2.48 1.99
N ALA A 29 -8.36 2.58 0.94
CA ALA A 29 -9.81 2.42 1.08
C ALA A 29 -10.17 1.02 1.61
N ASN A 30 -9.55 -0.03 1.10
CA ASN A 30 -9.74 -1.40 1.59
C ASN A 30 -9.33 -1.55 3.05
N LEU A 31 -8.20 -0.98 3.47
CA LEU A 31 -7.78 -1.00 4.87
C LEU A 31 -8.79 -0.33 5.79
N ASN A 32 -9.35 0.80 5.37
CA ASN A 32 -10.38 1.49 6.14
C ASN A 32 -11.68 0.67 6.25
N VAL A 33 -12.07 -0.05 5.20
CA VAL A 33 -13.23 -0.96 5.23
C VAL A 33 -12.98 -2.11 6.20
N GLN A 34 -11.82 -2.75 6.14
CA GLN A 34 -11.44 -3.85 7.05
C GLN A 34 -11.41 -3.40 8.51
N ALA A 35 -10.81 -2.25 8.79
CA ALA A 35 -10.76 -1.71 10.14
C ALA A 35 -12.15 -1.37 10.70
N ARG A 36 -13.09 -0.95 9.85
CA ARG A 36 -14.50 -0.72 10.27
C ARG A 36 -15.24 -2.02 10.54
N ALA A 37 -14.93 -3.08 9.80
CA ALA A 37 -15.54 -4.39 9.99
C ALA A 37 -15.03 -5.08 11.27
N ASP A 38 -13.73 -4.98 11.55
CA ASP A 38 -13.08 -5.57 12.73
C ASP A 38 -11.90 -4.69 13.19
N LEU A 39 -12.19 -3.71 14.02
CA LEU A 39 -11.16 -2.81 14.55
C LEU A 39 -10.16 -3.50 15.49
N PRO A 40 -10.58 -4.39 16.42
CA PRO A 40 -9.64 -5.14 17.24
C PRO A 40 -8.71 -6.03 16.43
N GLY A 41 -9.22 -6.76 15.45
CA GLY A 41 -8.44 -7.61 14.54
C GLY A 41 -7.49 -6.78 13.67
N PHE A 42 -7.94 -5.62 13.18
CA PHE A 42 -7.07 -4.69 12.44
C PHE A 42 -5.90 -4.20 13.28
N LYS A 43 -6.13 -3.78 14.53
CA LYS A 43 -5.06 -3.36 15.45
C LYS A 43 -4.09 -4.49 15.76
N ALA A 44 -4.61 -5.70 16.01
CA ALA A 44 -3.79 -6.89 16.23
C ALA A 44 -2.92 -7.23 15.02
N GLY A 45 -3.48 -7.11 13.81
CA GLY A 45 -2.74 -7.29 12.55
C GLY A 45 -1.60 -6.28 12.40
N ILE A 46 -1.84 -4.99 12.69
CA ILE A 46 -0.78 -3.96 12.72
C ILE A 46 0.30 -4.31 13.73
N SER A 47 -0.09 -4.65 14.96
CA SER A 47 0.83 -5.03 16.03
C SER A 47 1.74 -6.19 15.61
N ALA A 48 1.15 -7.26 15.08
CA ALA A 48 1.88 -8.43 14.63
C ALA A 48 2.80 -8.14 13.42
N GLN A 49 2.31 -7.40 12.43
CA GLN A 49 3.05 -7.11 11.19
C GLN A 49 4.28 -6.24 11.43
N PHE A 50 4.18 -5.27 12.32
CA PHE A 50 5.26 -4.31 12.57
C PHE A 50 6.04 -4.61 13.85
N GLY A 51 5.66 -5.64 14.60
CA GLY A 51 6.33 -6.03 15.85
C GLY A 51 6.24 -4.98 16.94
N VAL A 52 5.12 -4.24 16.99
CA VAL A 52 4.89 -3.16 17.97
C VAL A 52 3.78 -3.54 18.94
N PRO A 53 3.87 -3.16 20.24
CA PRO A 53 2.82 -3.47 21.21
C PRO A 53 1.52 -2.72 20.90
N LEU A 54 0.37 -3.33 21.22
CA LEU A 54 -0.95 -2.72 21.01
C LEU A 54 -1.10 -1.30 21.59
N PRO A 55 -0.58 -0.96 22.77
CA PRO A 55 -0.63 0.41 23.29
C PRO A 55 0.05 1.42 22.36
N GLN A 56 1.10 1.04 21.66
CA GLN A 56 1.76 1.90 20.67
C GLN A 56 0.89 2.06 19.40
N VAL A 57 0.19 1.01 18.99
CA VAL A 57 -0.79 1.09 17.90
C VAL A 57 -1.92 2.05 18.28
N ASP A 58 -2.46 1.94 19.50
CA ASP A 58 -3.51 2.82 20.00
C ASP A 58 -3.05 4.28 20.10
N ALA A 59 -1.81 4.51 20.53
CA ALA A 59 -1.23 5.85 20.57
C ALA A 59 -1.12 6.50 19.20
N VAL A 60 -0.85 5.73 18.15
CA VAL A 60 -0.86 6.21 16.75
C VAL A 60 -2.29 6.47 16.28
N PHE A 61 -3.23 5.57 16.60
CA PHE A 61 -4.65 5.75 16.28
C PHE A 61 -5.21 7.08 16.79
N ALA A 62 -4.82 7.49 17.99
CA ALA A 62 -5.26 8.75 18.59
C ALA A 62 -4.75 10.01 17.86
N GLN A 63 -3.78 9.88 16.96
CA GLN A 63 -3.09 11.01 16.34
C GLN A 63 -3.28 11.12 14.83
N VAL A 64 -4.00 10.17 14.22
CA VAL A 64 -4.23 10.15 12.77
C VAL A 64 -5.72 10.17 12.44
N ALA A 65 -6.06 10.55 11.21
CA ALA A 65 -7.44 10.78 10.81
C ALA A 65 -8.20 9.49 10.46
N ALA A 66 -7.51 8.44 9.99
CA ALA A 66 -8.14 7.22 9.50
C ALA A 66 -7.33 5.98 9.86
N PRO A 67 -7.97 4.79 9.98
CA PRO A 67 -7.27 3.54 10.26
C PRO A 67 -6.14 3.22 9.28
N ALA A 68 -6.33 3.47 7.98
CA ALA A 68 -5.30 3.28 6.98
C ALA A 68 -4.06 4.16 7.24
N ASP A 69 -4.22 5.32 7.88
CA ASP A 69 -3.11 6.21 8.23
C ASP A 69 -2.23 5.62 9.34
N VAL A 70 -2.79 4.76 10.20
CA VAL A 70 -2.02 4.00 11.20
C VAL A 70 -1.08 3.03 10.50
N PHE A 71 -1.61 2.24 9.56
CA PHE A 71 -0.80 1.35 8.73
C PHE A 71 0.32 2.13 8.03
N MET A 72 -0.02 3.25 7.38
CA MET A 72 0.95 4.08 6.65
C MET A 72 2.03 4.67 7.56
N THR A 73 1.68 5.04 8.79
CA THR A 73 2.66 5.54 9.77
C THR A 73 3.74 4.49 10.06
N PHE A 74 3.35 3.25 10.34
CA PHE A 74 4.30 2.17 10.58
C PHE A 74 5.01 1.72 9.30
N GLN A 75 4.32 1.68 8.18
CA GLN A 75 4.89 1.28 6.89
C GLN A 75 5.98 2.26 6.42
N LEU A 76 5.71 3.57 6.46
CA LEU A 76 6.70 4.58 6.12
C LEU A 76 7.85 4.60 7.12
N GLY A 77 7.57 4.39 8.41
CA GLY A 77 8.59 4.25 9.44
C GLY A 77 9.56 3.11 9.13
N ARG A 78 9.03 1.95 8.75
CA ARG A 78 9.83 0.78 8.35
C ARG A 78 10.67 1.05 7.10
N MET A 79 10.08 1.64 6.06
CA MET A 79 10.78 1.99 4.81
C MET A 79 11.88 3.04 5.02
N ALA A 80 11.65 4.00 5.88
CA ALA A 80 12.58 5.10 6.17
C ALA A 80 13.59 4.79 7.30
N GLY A 81 13.42 3.67 8.01
CA GLY A 81 14.19 3.38 9.23
C GLY A 81 13.93 4.40 10.35
N LYS A 82 12.71 4.93 10.46
CA LYS A 82 12.31 5.98 11.42
C LYS A 82 11.26 5.44 12.40
N PRO A 83 11.33 5.82 13.69
CA PRO A 83 10.32 5.45 14.66
C PRO A 83 8.99 6.21 14.41
N ALA A 84 7.86 5.63 14.84
CA ALA A 84 6.53 6.18 14.65
C ALA A 84 6.37 7.66 15.09
N PRO A 85 6.95 8.14 16.20
CA PRO A 85 6.86 9.56 16.57
C PRO A 85 7.42 10.52 15.52
N VAL A 86 8.51 10.15 14.84
CA VAL A 86 9.10 10.97 13.75
C VAL A 86 8.16 11.02 12.56
N VAL A 87 7.56 9.87 12.19
CA VAL A 87 6.58 9.80 11.09
C VAL A 87 5.32 10.61 11.43
N LEU A 88 4.84 10.55 12.67
CA LEU A 88 3.69 11.34 13.12
C LEU A 88 3.98 12.85 13.08
N GLN A 89 5.19 13.28 13.38
CA GLN A 89 5.57 14.68 13.23
C GLN A 89 5.47 15.12 11.76
N THR A 90 6.03 14.33 10.83
CA THR A 90 5.91 14.57 9.40
C THR A 90 4.45 14.49 8.92
N TYR A 91 3.66 13.58 9.47
CA TYR A 91 2.24 13.46 9.18
C TYR A 91 1.48 14.76 9.45
N ARG A 92 1.70 15.41 10.59
CA ARG A 92 1.02 16.65 10.97
C ARG A 92 1.33 17.81 10.02
N THR A 93 2.54 17.85 9.45
CA THR A 93 3.02 18.96 8.61
C THR A 93 2.82 18.70 7.12
N THR A 94 2.84 17.44 6.69
CA THR A 94 2.97 17.09 5.26
C THR A 94 1.79 16.27 4.73
N LYS A 95 0.87 15.76 5.59
CA LYS A 95 -0.24 14.89 5.17
C LYS A 95 -1.06 15.49 4.02
N THR A 96 -1.33 16.77 4.03
CA THR A 96 -2.09 17.48 2.99
C THR A 96 -1.42 17.46 1.62
N LYS A 97 -0.10 17.24 1.56
CA LYS A 97 0.67 17.10 0.33
C LYS A 97 0.70 15.66 -0.20
N GLY A 98 0.13 14.70 0.54
CA GLY A 98 0.02 13.29 0.19
C GLY A 98 1.21 12.42 0.64
N TRP A 99 1.00 11.11 0.59
CA TRP A 99 1.94 10.10 1.09
C TRP A 99 3.30 10.11 0.38
N GLY A 100 3.32 10.42 -0.93
CA GLY A 100 4.57 10.53 -1.68
C GLY A 100 5.45 11.70 -1.21
N ALA A 101 4.85 12.82 -0.80
CA ALA A 101 5.57 13.95 -0.23
C ALA A 101 6.13 13.59 1.16
N MET A 102 5.32 12.92 2.00
CA MET A 102 5.77 12.41 3.29
C MET A 102 6.94 11.43 3.16
N ALA A 103 6.87 10.50 2.21
CA ALA A 103 7.94 9.55 1.95
C ALA A 103 9.27 10.24 1.64
N LYS A 104 9.23 11.26 0.77
CA LYS A 104 10.43 12.07 0.44
C LYS A 104 10.98 12.79 1.66
N GLU A 105 10.13 13.40 2.47
CA GLU A 105 10.53 14.13 3.68
C GLU A 105 11.15 13.21 4.74
N LEU A 106 10.65 11.97 4.81
CA LEU A 106 11.23 10.92 5.67
C LEU A 106 12.54 10.33 5.14
N GLY A 107 12.96 10.72 3.93
CA GLY A 107 14.21 10.27 3.32
C GLY A 107 14.09 9.05 2.40
N ILE A 108 12.87 8.62 2.07
CA ILE A 108 12.65 7.56 1.07
C ILE A 108 12.90 8.15 -0.31
N LYS A 109 13.96 7.67 -0.97
CA LYS A 109 14.41 8.26 -2.24
C LYS A 109 13.41 8.00 -3.38
N PRO A 110 13.00 9.04 -4.14
CA PRO A 110 12.28 8.85 -5.38
C PRO A 110 13.06 7.92 -6.32
N GLY A 111 12.37 6.92 -6.90
CA GLY A 111 13.00 5.90 -7.73
C GLY A 111 13.51 4.66 -6.99
N SER A 112 13.51 4.63 -5.66
CA SER A 112 13.77 3.40 -4.89
C SER A 112 12.63 2.39 -5.03
N ALA A 113 12.92 1.11 -4.75
CA ALA A 113 11.91 0.05 -4.73
C ALA A 113 10.76 0.38 -3.75
N ASP A 114 11.09 0.89 -2.57
CA ASP A 114 10.10 1.31 -1.56
C ASP A 114 9.21 2.45 -2.05
N PHE A 115 9.79 3.45 -2.73
CA PHE A 115 9.03 4.55 -3.29
C PHE A 115 8.09 4.10 -4.42
N HIS A 116 8.54 3.16 -5.26
CA HIS A 116 7.71 2.55 -6.29
C HIS A 116 6.60 1.68 -5.70
N ALA A 117 6.91 0.86 -4.68
CA ALA A 117 5.91 0.06 -3.98
C ALA A 117 4.82 0.95 -3.36
N LEU A 118 5.22 2.04 -2.70
CA LEU A 118 4.29 3.03 -2.16
C LEU A 118 3.42 3.64 -3.26
N LYS A 119 4.04 4.16 -4.32
CA LYS A 119 3.33 4.85 -5.41
C LYS A 119 2.34 3.93 -6.13
N ASN A 120 2.71 2.67 -6.33
CA ASN A 120 1.89 1.69 -7.04
C ASN A 120 0.88 0.98 -6.13
N GLY A 121 0.88 1.27 -4.81
CA GLY A 121 0.04 0.57 -3.85
C GLY A 121 0.40 -0.89 -3.64
N ASN A 122 1.62 -1.30 -4.05
CA ASN A 122 2.15 -2.64 -3.83
C ASN A 122 2.62 -2.79 -2.37
N LEU A 123 1.69 -2.58 -1.46
CA LEU A 123 1.87 -2.70 -0.02
C LEU A 123 1.10 -3.92 0.45
N HIS A 124 1.61 -4.57 1.49
CA HIS A 124 1.00 -5.77 2.03
C HIS A 124 0.55 -5.53 3.48
N TYR A 125 -0.71 -5.88 3.75
CA TYR A 125 -1.25 -5.94 5.11
C TYR A 125 -1.59 -7.39 5.46
N THR A 126 -0.93 -7.95 6.46
CA THR A 126 -1.05 -9.37 6.86
C THR A 126 -2.36 -9.71 7.55
N GLY A 127 -3.07 -8.72 8.09
CA GLY A 127 -4.41 -8.91 8.66
C GLY A 127 -5.51 -9.06 7.61
N GLN A 128 -5.19 -9.01 6.32
CA GLN A 128 -6.13 -9.21 5.22
C GLN A 128 -6.42 -10.71 5.05
N GLN A 129 -7.37 -11.22 5.81
CA GLN A 129 -7.93 -12.54 5.54
C GLN A 129 -8.99 -12.43 4.44
N GLY A 130 -8.68 -13.03 3.28
CA GLY A 130 -9.68 -13.36 2.28
C GLY A 130 -9.92 -12.34 1.18
N GLY A 131 -9.04 -12.31 0.20
CA GLY A 131 -9.28 -11.75 -1.13
C GLY A 131 -8.35 -12.47 -2.10
N GLY A 132 -8.83 -13.59 -2.67
CA GLY A 132 -8.14 -14.60 -3.45
C GLY A 132 -7.12 -14.08 -4.46
N GLY A 133 -5.95 -14.60 -4.34
CA GLY A 133 -4.97 -14.80 -5.36
C GLY A 133 -4.30 -16.10 -5.03
N ASP A 134 -4.81 -17.20 -5.61
CA ASP A 134 -4.18 -18.52 -5.57
C ASP A 134 -2.89 -18.50 -6.41
N ASP A 135 -1.85 -17.86 -5.91
CA ASP A 135 -0.50 -18.11 -6.39
C ASP A 135 0.11 -19.29 -5.61
N ARG A 136 -0.44 -20.48 -5.84
CA ARG A 136 0.24 -21.73 -5.50
C ARG A 136 1.34 -21.94 -6.54
N PRO A 137 2.63 -22.00 -6.15
CA PRO A 137 3.69 -22.46 -7.06
C PRO A 137 3.35 -23.87 -7.50
N GLY A 138 3.23 -24.08 -8.81
CA GLY A 138 2.90 -25.35 -9.41
C GLY A 138 3.82 -26.47 -8.92
N LYS A 139 3.21 -27.47 -8.28
CA LYS A 139 3.84 -28.73 -7.87
C LYS A 139 4.26 -29.48 -9.12
N GLY A 140 5.53 -29.37 -9.51
CA GLY A 140 6.11 -30.14 -10.59
C GLY A 140 5.95 -31.64 -10.33
N LYS A 141 5.13 -32.30 -11.14
CA LYS A 141 5.07 -33.77 -11.20
C LYS A 141 6.35 -34.31 -11.82
N GLY A 142 7.29 -34.71 -11.00
CA GLY A 142 8.41 -35.57 -11.41
C GLY A 142 7.89 -36.95 -11.76
N LYS A 143 7.85 -37.26 -13.06
CA LYS A 143 7.58 -38.59 -13.59
C LYS A 143 8.88 -39.40 -13.51
N GLY A 144 9.06 -40.16 -12.43
CA GLY A 144 10.09 -41.19 -12.34
C GLY A 144 9.69 -42.40 -13.19
N LYS A 145 10.39 -42.63 -14.32
CA LYS A 145 10.34 -43.89 -15.06
C LYS A 145 11.27 -44.88 -14.38
N GLY A 146 10.71 -45.86 -13.72
CA GLY A 146 11.45 -47.08 -13.33
C GLY A 146 11.74 -47.91 -14.56
N HIS A 147 13.01 -48.34 -14.70
CA HIS A 147 13.40 -49.38 -15.65
C HIS A 147 13.84 -50.58 -14.84
N ASN A 148 13.11 -51.67 -15.03
CA ASN A 148 13.47 -53.00 -14.56
C ASN A 148 14.58 -53.59 -15.43
N LYS A 149 15.57 -54.14 -14.80
CA LYS A 149 16.16 -55.45 -15.15
C LYS A 149 16.69 -56.10 -13.88
#